data_71bde328e4397c98b3b34cd77a8448d2
#
_entry.id   71bde328e4397c98b3b34cd77a8448d2
#
_cell.length_a   1.000
_cell.length_b   1.000
_cell.length_c   1.000
_cell.angle_alpha   90.00
_cell.angle_beta   90.00
_cell.angle_gamma   90.00
#
_symmetry.space_group_name_H-M   'P 1'
#
loop_
_entity.id
_entity.type
_entity.pdbx_description
1 polymer ?
#
loop_
_entity_poly.entity_id
_entity_poly.type
_entity_poly.pdbx_seq_one_letter_code
_entity_poly.pdbx_strand_id
1 'polypeptide(L)'
;MNGTQPVKRMGAVAVDPEATTVRAPVIARTVRTKIPATAPGHLFEGWDEVRTRVTDAPLCALLLDFDGTLVKIRRRPWEVRVPQETKRRLDRLARNPKLFVAVVSGRRRQDLQTRIGVPALRLVGLHGAETDGRNTKLSRESTKMLALAQRTAIQRIAAMPGMRIEDKGLSFAVHYRGAARQVASAARACLLEMVGPLRQWLKVFEGAMVWEVLPNEIPGKGAATLDLLRKLPRGTPAIYIGDDGTDESAFRALNDQITIRVGFSPESQAKYYVRSPDEVLAFLSRLETQLKQA
;
A
#
# COMPACT_ATOMS: atom_id res chain seq x y z
N MET A 1 39.60 73.66 -20.19
CA MET A 1 39.72 73.40 -18.76
C MET A 1 38.83 72.19 -18.50
N ASN A 2 39.44 70.99 -18.55
CA ASN A 2 38.74 69.71 -18.44
C ASN A 2 39.09 69.13 -17.07
N GLY A 3 38.08 69.02 -16.21
CA GLY A 3 38.24 68.35 -14.92
C GLY A 3 37.67 66.94 -14.98
N THR A 4 38.56 65.93 -15.06
CA THR A 4 38.23 64.51 -14.95
C THR A 4 38.19 64.10 -13.48
N GLN A 5 37.04 63.64 -12.99
CA GLN A 5 36.90 62.98 -11.67
C GLN A 5 37.26 61.50 -11.78
N PRO A 6 37.87 60.90 -10.75
CA PRO A 6 38.23 59.49 -10.76
C PRO A 6 37.08 58.59 -10.35
N VAL A 7 36.92 57.45 -11.07
CA VAL A 7 35.98 56.37 -10.81
C VAL A 7 36.41 55.60 -9.54
N LYS A 8 35.55 55.51 -8.52
CA LYS A 8 35.73 54.66 -7.35
C LYS A 8 35.60 53.19 -7.76
N ARG A 9 36.65 52.41 -7.54
CA ARG A 9 36.60 50.94 -7.61
C ARG A 9 35.73 50.39 -6.46
N MET A 10 34.65 49.69 -6.79
CA MET A 10 33.89 48.87 -5.85
C MET A 10 34.71 47.65 -5.49
N GLY A 11 34.85 47.39 -4.19
CA GLY A 11 35.59 46.26 -3.65
C GLY A 11 34.83 44.96 -3.94
N ALA A 12 35.60 43.93 -4.26
CA ALA A 12 35.12 42.57 -4.40
C ALA A 12 34.66 42.05 -3.02
N VAL A 13 33.40 41.63 -2.94
CA VAL A 13 32.88 40.86 -1.81
C VAL A 13 33.40 39.46 -1.93
N ALA A 14 34.20 39.00 -0.97
CA ALA A 14 34.66 37.64 -0.85
C ALA A 14 33.42 36.75 -0.54
N VAL A 15 33.16 35.79 -1.42
CA VAL A 15 32.16 34.74 -1.20
C VAL A 15 32.87 33.64 -0.41
N ASP A 16 32.37 33.37 0.79
CA ASP A 16 32.81 32.32 1.69
C ASP A 16 32.43 30.94 1.12
N PRO A 17 33.36 29.98 0.91
CA PRO A 17 33.05 28.68 0.30
C PRO A 17 32.54 27.61 1.30
N GLU A 18 32.23 27.95 2.53
CA GLU A 18 31.74 26.99 3.53
C GLU A 18 30.30 27.30 3.96
N ALA A 19 29.32 26.95 3.15
CA ALA A 19 27.98 26.58 3.65
C ALA A 19 27.03 26.21 2.51
N THR A 20 27.09 25.02 1.99
CA THR A 20 25.87 24.35 1.50
C THR A 20 26.13 22.85 1.37
N THR A 21 26.32 22.18 2.50
CA THR A 21 26.11 20.75 2.53
C THR A 21 24.59 20.54 2.45
N VAL A 22 24.09 20.37 1.24
CA VAL A 22 22.71 19.93 1.01
C VAL A 22 22.59 18.52 1.60
N ARG A 23 22.05 18.43 2.81
CA ARG A 23 21.67 17.16 3.41
C ARG A 23 20.70 16.47 2.46
N ALA A 24 21.07 15.27 2.01
CA ALA A 24 20.22 14.38 1.24
C ALA A 24 18.81 14.32 1.87
N PRO A 25 17.74 14.31 1.06
CA PRO A 25 16.37 14.25 1.59
C PRO A 25 16.23 13.02 2.46
N VAL A 26 15.85 13.22 3.71
CA VAL A 26 15.47 12.15 4.62
C VAL A 26 14.23 11.50 4.01
N ILE A 27 14.44 10.42 3.24
CA ILE A 27 13.41 9.40 3.04
C ILE A 27 12.84 9.19 4.44
N ALA A 28 11.52 9.25 4.60
CA ALA A 28 10.89 8.96 5.88
C ALA A 28 11.60 7.71 6.40
N ARG A 29 12.47 7.92 7.39
CA ARG A 29 13.28 6.85 7.98
C ARG A 29 12.23 5.86 8.42
N THR A 30 12.12 4.76 7.70
CA THR A 30 11.41 3.60 8.18
C THR A 30 11.88 3.47 9.61
N VAL A 31 11.00 3.77 10.57
CA VAL A 31 11.29 3.53 11.97
C VAL A 31 11.86 2.12 11.97
N ARG A 32 13.09 1.93 12.41
CA ARG A 32 13.67 0.61 12.60
C ARG A 32 12.81 -0.08 13.65
N THR A 33 11.66 -0.56 13.21
CA THR A 33 10.84 -1.50 13.95
C THR A 33 11.67 -2.77 14.06
N LYS A 34 11.75 -3.34 15.24
CA LYS A 34 12.41 -4.62 15.50
C LYS A 34 12.03 -5.57 14.38
N ILE A 35 13.03 -6.02 13.61
CA ILE A 35 12.88 -7.16 12.70
C ILE A 35 12.32 -8.28 13.59
N PRO A 36 11.29 -9.02 13.16
CA PRO A 36 10.81 -10.17 13.93
C PRO A 36 12.02 -11.05 14.26
N ALA A 37 12.07 -11.58 15.44
CA ALA A 37 13.19 -12.43 15.89
C ALA A 37 13.36 -13.69 15.02
N THR A 38 12.36 -14.03 14.22
CA THR A 38 12.33 -15.19 13.32
C THR A 38 11.66 -14.82 12.00
N ALA A 39 12.20 -15.34 10.88
CA ALA A 39 11.56 -15.24 9.57
C ALA A 39 10.15 -15.88 9.59
N PRO A 40 9.21 -15.44 8.73
CA PRO A 40 7.87 -16.03 8.66
C PRO A 40 7.91 -17.55 8.43
N GLY A 41 7.14 -18.31 9.23
CA GLY A 41 6.92 -19.73 9.01
C GLY A 41 5.92 -20.00 7.88
N HIS A 42 5.94 -21.21 7.27
CA HIS A 42 4.93 -21.55 6.28
C HIS A 42 3.55 -21.74 6.95
N LEU A 43 2.52 -21.11 6.40
CA LEU A 43 1.18 -21.05 7.01
C LEU A 43 0.61 -22.44 7.36
N PHE A 44 0.76 -23.41 6.46
CA PHE A 44 0.16 -24.74 6.66
C PHE A 44 0.89 -25.58 7.70
N GLU A 45 2.11 -25.23 8.08
CA GLU A 45 2.82 -25.80 9.23
C GLU A 45 2.27 -25.25 10.55
N GLY A 46 1.83 -23.98 10.56
CA GLY A 46 1.17 -23.33 11.70
C GLY A 46 -0.35 -23.40 11.69
N TRP A 47 -0.95 -24.33 10.92
CA TRP A 47 -2.40 -24.37 10.70
C TRP A 47 -3.21 -24.52 12.00
N ASP A 48 -2.74 -25.23 12.98
CA ASP A 48 -3.50 -25.46 14.23
C ASP A 48 -3.75 -24.17 15.01
N GLU A 49 -2.82 -23.22 15.00
CA GLU A 49 -3.05 -21.91 15.60
C GLU A 49 -4.15 -21.15 14.86
N VAL A 50 -4.13 -21.16 13.51
CA VAL A 50 -5.15 -20.51 12.70
C VAL A 50 -6.51 -21.12 12.97
N ARG A 51 -6.59 -22.45 12.95
CA ARG A 51 -7.81 -23.22 13.24
C ARG A 51 -8.39 -22.83 14.59
N THR A 52 -7.61 -22.91 15.64
CA THR A 52 -8.04 -22.59 17.00
C THR A 52 -8.56 -21.16 17.10
N ARG A 53 -7.84 -20.18 16.56
CA ARG A 53 -8.29 -18.78 16.58
C ARG A 53 -9.62 -18.55 15.88
N VAL A 54 -9.91 -19.29 14.82
CA VAL A 54 -11.16 -19.13 14.05
C VAL A 54 -12.31 -19.91 14.69
N THR A 55 -12.07 -21.14 15.20
CA THR A 55 -13.13 -21.98 15.75
C THR A 55 -13.59 -21.53 17.14
N ASP A 56 -12.66 -21.05 17.97
CA ASP A 56 -12.92 -20.71 19.37
C ASP A 56 -13.52 -19.30 19.52
N ALA A 57 -13.39 -18.46 18.52
CA ALA A 57 -13.94 -17.12 18.53
C ALA A 57 -15.39 -17.09 18.03
N PRO A 58 -16.28 -16.30 18.66
CA PRO A 58 -17.63 -16.07 18.15
C PRO A 58 -17.64 -15.31 16.81
N LEU A 59 -16.62 -14.50 16.56
CA LEU A 59 -16.40 -13.76 15.34
C LEU A 59 -14.89 -13.63 15.07
N CYS A 60 -14.47 -13.83 13.83
CA CYS A 60 -13.09 -13.60 13.37
C CYS A 60 -13.10 -12.65 12.16
N ALA A 61 -12.17 -11.69 12.11
CA ALA A 61 -11.99 -10.80 10.96
C ALA A 61 -11.02 -11.42 9.96
N LEU A 62 -11.46 -11.62 8.72
CA LEU A 62 -10.63 -12.02 7.58
C LEU A 62 -10.43 -10.82 6.65
N LEU A 63 -9.22 -10.29 6.61
CA LEU A 63 -8.85 -9.10 5.89
C LEU A 63 -7.87 -9.47 4.79
N LEU A 64 -8.18 -9.15 3.55
CA LEU A 64 -7.49 -9.62 2.36
C LEU A 64 -7.04 -8.43 1.51
N ASP A 65 -5.80 -8.42 1.07
CA ASP A 65 -5.45 -7.60 -0.08
C ASP A 65 -5.99 -8.22 -1.37
N PHE A 66 -5.90 -7.48 -2.48
CA PHE A 66 -6.47 -7.90 -3.77
C PHE A 66 -5.40 -8.36 -4.76
N ASP A 67 -4.54 -7.42 -5.23
CA ASP A 67 -3.55 -7.70 -6.27
C ASP A 67 -2.35 -8.45 -5.68
N GLY A 68 -1.98 -9.60 -6.26
CA GLY A 68 -0.92 -10.45 -5.71
C GLY A 68 -1.38 -11.36 -4.56
N THR A 69 -2.59 -11.14 -4.03
CA THR A 69 -3.17 -11.91 -2.92
C THR A 69 -4.37 -12.75 -3.37
N LEU A 70 -5.49 -12.13 -3.69
CA LEU A 70 -6.68 -12.84 -4.22
C LEU A 70 -6.56 -13.17 -5.70
N VAL A 71 -5.76 -12.42 -6.43
CA VAL A 71 -5.53 -12.56 -7.87
C VAL A 71 -4.05 -12.43 -8.18
N LYS A 72 -3.58 -13.19 -9.17
CA LYS A 72 -2.20 -13.07 -9.65
C LYS A 72 -1.97 -11.70 -10.27
N ILE A 73 -0.81 -11.10 -10.01
CA ILE A 73 -0.40 -9.86 -10.65
C ILE A 73 -0.31 -10.07 -12.16
N ARG A 74 -0.94 -9.19 -12.94
CA ARG A 74 -0.97 -9.22 -14.40
C ARG A 74 -0.25 -8.02 -14.99
N ARG A 75 0.24 -8.17 -16.24
CA ARG A 75 0.81 -7.05 -17.01
C ARG A 75 -0.22 -5.92 -17.24
N ARG A 76 -1.50 -6.29 -17.39
CA ARG A 76 -2.62 -5.39 -17.60
C ARG A 76 -3.55 -5.42 -16.37
N PRO A 77 -3.36 -4.54 -15.39
CA PRO A 77 -4.14 -4.54 -14.15
C PRO A 77 -5.65 -4.39 -14.36
N TRP A 78 -6.06 -3.76 -15.48
CA TRP A 78 -7.48 -3.57 -15.83
C TRP A 78 -8.19 -4.83 -16.32
N GLU A 79 -7.44 -5.88 -16.73
CA GLU A 79 -7.99 -7.17 -17.18
C GLU A 79 -8.24 -8.16 -16.04
N VAL A 80 -7.73 -7.84 -14.85
CA VAL A 80 -7.83 -8.73 -13.70
C VAL A 80 -9.29 -8.90 -13.27
N ARG A 81 -9.72 -10.15 -13.09
CA ARG A 81 -11.03 -10.52 -12.53
C ARG A 81 -10.84 -11.70 -11.57
N VAL A 82 -11.64 -11.70 -10.52
CA VAL A 82 -11.70 -12.86 -9.61
C VAL A 82 -12.39 -14.02 -10.31
N PRO A 83 -11.81 -15.25 -10.33
CA PRO A 83 -12.45 -16.43 -10.90
C PRO A 83 -13.81 -16.71 -10.24
N GLN A 84 -14.75 -17.29 -11.01
CA GLN A 84 -16.10 -17.51 -10.53
C GLN A 84 -16.18 -18.44 -9.30
N GLU A 85 -15.32 -19.43 -9.22
CA GLU A 85 -15.24 -20.32 -8.06
C GLU A 85 -14.78 -19.55 -6.81
N THR A 86 -13.74 -18.70 -6.95
CA THR A 86 -13.26 -17.84 -5.87
C THR A 86 -14.34 -16.86 -5.41
N LYS A 87 -15.11 -16.28 -6.34
CA LYS A 87 -16.26 -15.41 -5.99
C LYS A 87 -17.29 -16.13 -5.13
N ARG A 88 -17.69 -17.36 -5.55
CA ARG A 88 -18.65 -18.17 -4.78
C ARG A 88 -18.12 -18.49 -3.39
N ARG A 89 -16.83 -18.80 -3.25
CA ARG A 89 -16.20 -19.07 -1.96
C ARG A 89 -16.18 -17.82 -1.07
N LEU A 90 -15.77 -16.68 -1.61
CA LEU A 90 -15.77 -15.41 -0.90
C LEU A 90 -17.19 -15.01 -0.44
N ASP A 91 -18.21 -15.24 -1.28
CA ASP A 91 -19.60 -14.96 -0.92
C ASP A 91 -20.05 -15.86 0.24
N ARG A 92 -19.75 -17.17 0.22
CA ARG A 92 -20.07 -18.06 1.33
C ARG A 92 -19.34 -17.69 2.62
N LEU A 93 -18.05 -17.36 2.55
CA LEU A 93 -17.29 -16.91 3.71
C LEU A 93 -17.83 -15.59 4.27
N ALA A 94 -18.15 -14.62 3.40
CA ALA A 94 -18.67 -13.32 3.82
C ALA A 94 -20.09 -13.39 4.42
N ARG A 95 -20.86 -14.45 4.12
CA ARG A 95 -22.17 -14.71 4.71
C ARG A 95 -22.10 -15.56 5.99
N ASN A 96 -20.96 -16.11 6.31
CA ASN A 96 -20.80 -16.88 7.54
C ASN A 96 -20.86 -15.96 8.76
N PRO A 97 -21.75 -16.18 9.73
CA PRO A 97 -21.90 -15.31 10.90
C PRO A 97 -20.64 -15.26 11.80
N LYS A 98 -19.78 -16.27 11.72
CA LYS A 98 -18.50 -16.31 12.45
C LYS A 98 -17.37 -15.51 11.76
N LEU A 99 -17.63 -14.92 10.57
CA LEU A 99 -16.61 -14.16 9.84
C LEU A 99 -17.06 -12.74 9.48
N PHE A 100 -16.19 -11.79 9.72
CA PHE A 100 -16.20 -10.49 9.08
C PHE A 100 -15.17 -10.48 7.95
N VAL A 101 -15.59 -10.41 6.68
CA VAL A 101 -14.68 -10.48 5.55
C VAL A 101 -14.58 -9.13 4.85
N ALA A 102 -13.35 -8.61 4.72
CA ALA A 102 -13.10 -7.36 4.01
C ALA A 102 -11.90 -7.48 3.03
N VAL A 103 -11.97 -6.70 1.95
CA VAL A 103 -10.84 -6.51 1.02
C VAL A 103 -10.31 -5.10 1.18
N VAL A 104 -8.99 -4.95 1.43
CA VAL A 104 -8.29 -3.68 1.65
C VAL A 104 -7.22 -3.52 0.58
N SER A 105 -7.38 -2.56 -0.32
CA SER A 105 -6.53 -2.44 -1.51
C SER A 105 -6.16 -1.00 -1.87
N GLY A 106 -5.09 -0.82 -2.63
CA GLY A 106 -4.74 0.44 -3.30
C GLY A 106 -5.61 0.78 -4.52
N ARG A 107 -6.50 -0.12 -4.94
CA ARG A 107 -7.49 0.15 -5.99
C ARG A 107 -8.62 1.02 -5.48
N ARG A 108 -9.27 1.75 -6.38
CA ARG A 108 -10.53 2.45 -6.08
C ARG A 108 -11.59 1.42 -5.68
N ARG A 109 -12.43 1.77 -4.73
CA ARG A 109 -13.51 0.90 -4.23
C ARG A 109 -14.46 0.44 -5.34
N GLN A 110 -14.83 1.34 -6.25
CA GLN A 110 -15.68 1.02 -7.40
C GLN A 110 -15.02 0.00 -8.35
N ASP A 111 -13.70 0.12 -8.57
CA ASP A 111 -12.94 -0.85 -9.38
C ASP A 111 -12.93 -2.24 -8.72
N LEU A 112 -12.71 -2.31 -7.40
CA LEU A 112 -12.81 -3.55 -6.63
C LEU A 112 -14.21 -4.17 -6.75
N GLN A 113 -15.26 -3.38 -6.60
CA GLN A 113 -16.66 -3.85 -6.72
C GLN A 113 -16.93 -4.50 -8.08
N THR A 114 -16.46 -3.88 -9.16
CA THR A 114 -16.61 -4.40 -10.53
C THR A 114 -15.85 -5.72 -10.73
N ARG A 115 -14.64 -5.83 -10.15
CA ARG A 115 -13.76 -6.99 -10.34
C ARG A 115 -14.16 -8.18 -9.49
N ILE A 116 -14.54 -7.94 -8.25
CA ILE A 116 -14.92 -8.97 -7.29
C ILE A 116 -16.37 -9.38 -7.49
N GLY A 117 -17.30 -8.44 -7.53
CA GLY A 117 -18.73 -8.71 -7.76
C GLY A 117 -19.37 -9.58 -6.68
N VAL A 118 -18.95 -9.43 -5.40
CA VAL A 118 -19.51 -10.13 -4.23
C VAL A 118 -20.04 -9.07 -3.25
N PRO A 119 -21.36 -8.82 -3.22
CA PRO A 119 -21.95 -7.74 -2.42
C PRO A 119 -21.79 -7.90 -0.91
N ALA A 120 -21.64 -9.13 -0.42
CA ALA A 120 -21.49 -9.42 1.01
C ALA A 120 -20.11 -8.97 1.59
N LEU A 121 -19.10 -8.72 0.72
CA LEU A 121 -17.78 -8.27 1.16
C LEU A 121 -17.76 -6.79 1.52
N ARG A 122 -17.02 -6.46 2.56
CA ARG A 122 -16.63 -5.08 2.84
C ARG A 122 -15.45 -4.70 1.96
N LEU A 123 -15.55 -3.58 1.26
CA LEU A 123 -14.51 -3.12 0.35
C LEU A 123 -13.92 -1.79 0.84
N VAL A 124 -12.61 -1.78 0.99
CA VAL A 124 -11.82 -0.60 1.37
C VAL A 124 -10.85 -0.30 0.22
N GLY A 125 -11.06 0.82 -0.43
CA GLY A 125 -10.24 1.29 -1.55
C GLY A 125 -9.24 2.36 -1.16
N LEU A 126 -8.29 2.64 -2.08
CA LEU A 126 -7.27 3.67 -1.96
C LEU A 126 -6.58 3.68 -0.58
N HIS A 127 -6.11 2.49 -0.16
CA HIS A 127 -5.39 2.30 1.12
C HIS A 127 -6.15 2.82 2.35
N GLY A 128 -7.49 2.76 2.33
CA GLY A 128 -8.33 3.22 3.43
C GLY A 128 -9.02 4.55 3.20
N ALA A 129 -8.75 5.24 2.08
CA ALA A 129 -9.42 6.51 1.77
C ALA A 129 -10.89 6.34 1.38
N GLU A 130 -11.26 5.20 0.79
CA GLU A 130 -12.62 4.89 0.38
C GLU A 130 -13.16 3.69 1.19
N THR A 131 -14.19 3.92 2.00
CA THR A 131 -14.88 2.87 2.78
C THR A 131 -16.39 2.92 2.55
N ASP A 132 -17.14 1.94 3.09
CA ASP A 132 -18.60 1.99 3.07
C ASP A 132 -19.10 3.22 3.84
N GLY A 133 -19.71 4.16 3.11
CA GLY A 133 -20.33 5.36 3.66
C GLY A 133 -19.39 6.52 4.00
N ARG A 134 -18.06 6.38 3.80
CA ARG A 134 -17.12 7.48 4.07
C ARG A 134 -15.94 7.47 3.11
N ASN A 135 -15.69 8.62 2.49
CA ASN A 135 -14.48 8.90 1.74
C ASN A 135 -13.63 9.92 2.50
N THR A 136 -12.32 9.73 2.49
CA THR A 136 -11.37 10.71 3.06
C THR A 136 -11.51 12.04 2.30
N LYS A 137 -11.71 13.13 3.04
CA LYS A 137 -11.65 14.49 2.49
C LYS A 137 -10.22 14.99 2.62
N LEU A 138 -9.65 15.42 1.51
CA LEU A 138 -8.35 16.06 1.48
C LEU A 138 -8.47 17.55 1.82
N SER A 139 -7.45 18.10 2.45
CA SER A 139 -7.29 19.55 2.57
C SER A 139 -7.14 20.20 1.19
N ARG A 140 -7.42 21.50 1.10
CA ARG A 140 -7.19 22.25 -0.15
C ARG A 140 -5.72 22.24 -0.55
N GLU A 141 -4.85 22.32 0.42
CA GLU A 141 -3.40 22.31 0.25
C GLU A 141 -2.92 20.96 -0.29
N SER A 142 -3.32 19.86 0.33
CA SER A 142 -2.98 18.51 -0.15
C SER A 142 -3.52 18.25 -1.56
N THR A 143 -4.73 18.72 -1.86
CA THR A 143 -5.30 18.61 -3.21
C THR A 143 -4.47 19.39 -4.24
N LYS A 144 -4.05 20.63 -3.91
CA LYS A 144 -3.20 21.44 -4.81
C LYS A 144 -1.83 20.80 -5.00
N MET A 145 -1.21 20.30 -3.92
CA MET A 145 0.12 19.68 -3.99
C MET A 145 0.09 18.35 -4.73
N LEU A 146 -0.96 17.55 -4.55
CA LEU A 146 -1.16 16.33 -5.32
C LEU A 146 -1.29 16.63 -6.83
N ALA A 147 -2.11 17.60 -7.20
CA ALA A 147 -2.28 18.02 -8.60
C ALA A 147 -0.98 18.59 -9.19
N LEU A 148 -0.18 19.34 -8.42
CA LEU A 148 1.14 19.83 -8.85
C LEU A 148 2.10 18.66 -9.08
N ALA A 149 2.21 17.74 -8.13
CA ALA A 149 3.07 16.57 -8.22
C ALA A 149 2.69 15.69 -9.41
N GLN A 150 1.40 15.45 -9.63
CA GLN A 150 0.90 14.66 -10.75
C GLN A 150 1.23 15.29 -12.11
N ARG A 151 0.99 16.61 -12.27
CA ARG A 151 1.35 17.34 -13.50
C ARG A 151 2.87 17.26 -13.77
N THR A 152 3.68 17.48 -12.74
CA THR A 152 5.14 17.38 -12.86
C THR A 152 5.59 15.96 -13.22
N ALA A 153 4.97 14.93 -12.63
CA ALA A 153 5.24 13.54 -12.98
C ALA A 153 4.88 13.22 -14.44
N ILE A 154 3.75 13.73 -14.93
CA ILE A 154 3.36 13.58 -16.34
C ILE A 154 4.42 14.23 -17.26
N GLN A 155 4.88 15.43 -16.94
CA GLN A 155 5.85 16.16 -17.75
C GLN A 155 7.25 15.50 -17.73
N ARG A 156 7.71 15.01 -16.57
CA ARG A 156 9.10 14.55 -16.39
C ARG A 156 9.28 13.04 -16.47
N ILE A 157 8.25 12.25 -16.18
CA ILE A 157 8.36 10.79 -16.05
C ILE A 157 7.54 10.05 -17.12
N ALA A 158 6.36 10.53 -17.52
CA ALA A 158 5.50 9.78 -18.44
C ALA A 158 6.14 9.54 -19.83
N ALA A 159 7.06 10.42 -20.27
CA ALA A 159 7.78 10.26 -21.51
C ALA A 159 8.94 9.24 -21.43
N MET A 160 9.32 8.79 -20.24
CA MET A 160 10.40 7.81 -20.07
C MET A 160 9.95 6.43 -20.56
N PRO A 161 10.78 5.68 -21.31
CA PRO A 161 10.38 4.38 -21.87
C PRO A 161 9.89 3.39 -20.82
N GLY A 162 8.70 2.81 -21.03
CA GLY A 162 8.11 1.80 -20.15
C GLY A 162 7.47 2.34 -18.87
N MET A 163 7.44 3.66 -18.68
CA MET A 163 6.74 4.30 -17.57
C MET A 163 5.28 4.58 -17.92
N ARG A 164 4.40 4.51 -16.92
CA ARG A 164 2.99 4.88 -17.06
C ARG A 164 2.48 5.53 -15.77
N ILE A 165 1.77 6.64 -15.91
CA ILE A 165 1.12 7.32 -14.79
C ILE A 165 -0.37 7.01 -14.83
N GLU A 166 -0.92 6.65 -13.67
CA GLU A 166 -2.34 6.38 -13.46
C GLU A 166 -2.90 7.36 -12.43
N ASP A 167 -3.93 8.10 -12.82
CA ASP A 167 -4.70 8.93 -11.91
C ASP A 167 -5.74 8.08 -11.17
N LYS A 168 -5.72 8.12 -9.85
CA LYS A 168 -6.70 7.45 -8.99
C LYS A 168 -7.64 8.44 -8.27
N GLY A 169 -7.57 9.73 -8.61
CA GLY A 169 -8.37 10.81 -8.03
C GLY A 169 -7.81 11.34 -6.71
N LEU A 170 -7.74 10.54 -5.67
CA LEU A 170 -7.15 10.92 -4.36
C LEU A 170 -5.66 10.57 -4.24
N SER A 171 -5.07 9.95 -5.24
CA SER A 171 -3.65 9.60 -5.38
C SER A 171 -3.31 9.45 -6.85
N PHE A 172 -2.04 9.29 -7.19
CA PHE A 172 -1.61 8.79 -8.49
C PHE A 172 -0.52 7.75 -8.35
N ALA A 173 -0.45 6.84 -9.33
CA ALA A 173 0.53 5.77 -9.37
C ALA A 173 1.48 5.93 -10.56
N VAL A 174 2.77 5.67 -10.34
CA VAL A 174 3.83 5.64 -11.34
C VAL A 174 4.25 4.19 -11.53
N HIS A 175 3.77 3.55 -12.60
CA HIS A 175 4.08 2.17 -12.93
C HIS A 175 5.38 2.10 -13.72
N TYR A 176 6.31 1.21 -13.31
CA TYR A 176 7.61 1.00 -13.97
C TYR A 176 7.86 -0.44 -14.41
N ARG A 177 6.82 -1.29 -14.43
CA ARG A 177 6.92 -2.71 -14.82
C ARG A 177 7.47 -2.93 -16.22
N GLY A 178 7.24 -1.99 -17.15
CA GLY A 178 7.73 -2.04 -18.53
C GLY A 178 9.07 -1.34 -18.76
N ALA A 179 9.64 -0.71 -17.73
CA ALA A 179 10.85 0.09 -17.83
C ALA A 179 12.13 -0.75 -17.58
N ALA A 180 13.21 -0.41 -18.29
CA ALA A 180 14.54 -0.92 -17.96
C ALA A 180 14.96 -0.41 -16.56
N ARG A 181 15.80 -1.19 -15.85
CA ARG A 181 16.23 -0.88 -14.48
C ARG A 181 16.81 0.54 -14.34
N GLN A 182 17.61 0.97 -15.30
CA GLN A 182 18.22 2.31 -15.31
C GLN A 182 17.17 3.41 -15.44
N VAL A 183 16.15 3.22 -16.32
CA VAL A 183 15.03 4.15 -16.49
C VAL A 183 14.19 4.22 -15.22
N ALA A 184 13.88 3.09 -14.62
CA ALA A 184 13.15 3.03 -13.35
C ALA A 184 13.92 3.75 -12.23
N SER A 185 15.26 3.56 -12.14
CA SER A 185 16.10 4.27 -11.16
C SER A 185 16.07 5.78 -11.35
N ALA A 186 16.21 6.25 -12.59
CA ALA A 186 16.14 7.69 -12.93
C ALA A 186 14.76 8.27 -12.63
N ALA A 187 13.69 7.56 -12.99
CA ALA A 187 12.31 7.97 -12.70
C ALA A 187 12.04 8.05 -11.19
N ARG A 188 12.58 7.09 -10.40
CA ARG A 188 12.49 7.11 -8.95
C ARG A 188 13.20 8.33 -8.36
N ALA A 189 14.42 8.62 -8.79
CA ALA A 189 15.15 9.79 -8.34
C ALA A 189 14.38 11.08 -8.65
N CYS A 190 13.84 11.22 -9.87
CA CYS A 190 13.00 12.33 -10.27
C CYS A 190 11.73 12.45 -9.42
N LEU A 191 11.04 11.31 -9.13
CA LEU A 191 9.86 11.28 -8.28
C LEU A 191 10.18 11.77 -6.85
N LEU A 192 11.27 11.30 -6.27
CA LEU A 192 11.67 11.68 -4.91
C LEU A 192 12.11 13.14 -4.84
N GLU A 193 12.81 13.65 -5.85
CA GLU A 193 13.18 15.07 -5.97
C GLU A 193 11.94 15.98 -5.98
N MET A 194 10.93 15.62 -6.77
CA MET A 194 9.72 16.43 -6.90
C MET A 194 8.77 16.32 -5.70
N VAL A 195 8.71 15.16 -5.02
CA VAL A 195 7.83 14.97 -3.84
C VAL A 195 8.52 15.39 -2.55
N GLY A 196 9.85 15.36 -2.48
CA GLY A 196 10.62 15.71 -1.29
C GLY A 196 10.25 17.07 -0.65
N PRO A 197 10.16 18.17 -1.41
CA PRO A 197 9.69 19.46 -0.88
C PRO A 197 8.23 19.46 -0.42
N LEU A 198 7.43 18.51 -0.90
CA LEU A 198 5.99 18.38 -0.61
C LEU A 198 5.68 17.39 0.52
N ARG A 199 6.70 16.87 1.22
CA ARG A 199 6.55 15.80 2.23
C ARG A 199 5.61 16.12 3.40
N GLN A 200 5.33 17.38 3.66
CA GLN A 200 4.35 17.79 4.67
C GLN A 200 2.90 17.48 4.24
N TRP A 201 2.64 17.34 2.94
CA TRP A 201 1.32 17.02 2.39
C TRP A 201 1.24 15.65 1.73
N LEU A 202 2.37 15.16 1.15
CA LEU A 202 2.42 13.96 0.33
C LEU A 202 3.45 12.96 0.86
N LYS A 203 3.15 11.69 0.65
CA LYS A 203 4.04 10.54 0.89
C LYS A 203 4.10 9.64 -0.33
N VAL A 204 5.16 8.85 -0.45
CA VAL A 204 5.34 7.85 -1.52
C VAL A 204 5.33 6.47 -0.89
N PHE A 205 4.48 5.58 -1.43
CA PHE A 205 4.48 4.15 -1.13
C PHE A 205 5.12 3.37 -2.27
N GLU A 206 5.84 2.33 -1.91
CA GLU A 206 6.43 1.38 -2.86
C GLU A 206 5.59 0.09 -2.85
N GLY A 207 4.99 -0.25 -3.99
CA GLY A 207 4.30 -1.49 -4.24
C GLY A 207 5.01 -2.34 -5.30
N ALA A 208 4.38 -3.41 -5.73
CA ALA A 208 4.91 -4.34 -6.71
C ALA A 208 5.06 -3.72 -8.12
N MET A 209 6.23 -3.15 -8.42
CA MET A 209 6.56 -2.45 -9.67
C MET A 209 5.76 -1.16 -9.90
N VAL A 210 5.44 -0.46 -8.80
CA VAL A 210 4.69 0.80 -8.79
C VAL A 210 5.14 1.67 -7.61
N TRP A 211 5.22 2.98 -7.82
CA TRP A 211 5.27 3.98 -6.75
C TRP A 211 3.95 4.72 -6.73
N GLU A 212 3.36 4.85 -5.57
CA GLU A 212 2.11 5.57 -5.39
C GLU A 212 2.33 6.81 -4.54
N VAL A 213 1.90 7.96 -5.06
CA VAL A 213 1.96 9.25 -4.36
C VAL A 213 0.59 9.54 -3.77
N LEU A 214 0.56 9.68 -2.45
CA LEU A 214 -0.67 9.85 -1.67
C LEU A 214 -0.56 11.07 -0.75
N PRO A 215 -1.66 11.79 -0.53
CA PRO A 215 -1.78 12.73 0.58
C PRO A 215 -1.57 12.05 1.94
N ASN A 216 -1.00 12.80 2.89
CA ASN A 216 -0.74 12.29 4.23
C ASN A 216 -2.02 11.95 5.00
N GLU A 217 -3.17 12.55 4.62
CA GLU A 217 -4.50 12.27 5.17
C GLU A 217 -5.00 10.85 4.82
N ILE A 218 -4.45 10.20 3.79
CA ILE A 218 -4.80 8.82 3.46
C ILE A 218 -4.14 7.88 4.48
N PRO A 219 -4.94 7.06 5.21
CA PRO A 219 -4.45 6.33 6.38
C PRO A 219 -3.35 5.32 6.08
N GLY A 220 -3.44 4.62 4.94
CA GLY A 220 -2.67 3.42 4.63
C GLY A 220 -3.34 2.14 5.15
N LYS A 221 -2.92 0.97 4.62
CA LYS A 221 -3.57 -0.32 4.90
C LYS A 221 -3.60 -0.67 6.41
N GLY A 222 -2.53 -0.37 7.14
CA GLY A 222 -2.46 -0.65 8.58
C GLY A 222 -3.52 0.10 9.39
N ALA A 223 -3.62 1.42 9.21
CA ALA A 223 -4.63 2.22 9.90
C ALA A 223 -6.05 1.86 9.45
N ALA A 224 -6.25 1.63 8.14
CA ALA A 224 -7.54 1.19 7.61
C ALA A 224 -8.01 -0.14 8.23
N THR A 225 -7.09 -1.07 8.43
CA THR A 225 -7.35 -2.36 9.07
C THR A 225 -7.76 -2.18 10.53
N LEU A 226 -7.03 -1.36 11.29
CA LEU A 226 -7.40 -1.06 12.67
C LEU A 226 -8.76 -0.37 12.76
N ASP A 227 -9.10 0.52 11.82
CA ASP A 227 -10.40 1.18 11.77
C ASP A 227 -11.56 0.20 11.49
N LEU A 228 -11.32 -0.84 10.69
CA LEU A 228 -12.28 -1.93 10.52
C LEU A 228 -12.47 -2.70 11.82
N LEU A 229 -11.39 -3.09 12.49
CA LEU A 229 -11.45 -3.88 13.72
C LEU A 229 -12.09 -3.13 14.88
N ARG A 230 -11.90 -1.80 14.98
CA ARG A 230 -12.58 -0.96 16.01
C ARG A 230 -14.11 -0.99 15.93
N LYS A 231 -14.67 -1.36 14.77
CA LYS A 231 -16.13 -1.48 14.55
C LYS A 231 -16.68 -2.85 14.96
N LEU A 232 -15.81 -3.80 15.30
CA LEU A 232 -16.15 -5.15 15.73
C LEU A 232 -16.08 -5.26 17.26
N PRO A 233 -16.65 -6.31 17.85
CA PRO A 233 -16.53 -6.57 19.27
C PRO A 233 -15.07 -6.57 19.73
N ARG A 234 -14.79 -6.05 20.93
CA ARG A 234 -13.41 -6.04 21.47
C ARG A 234 -12.87 -7.46 21.57
N GLY A 235 -11.60 -7.62 21.20
CA GLY A 235 -10.95 -8.93 21.23
C GLY A 235 -11.26 -9.81 20.03
N THR A 236 -11.99 -9.32 19.00
CA THR A 236 -12.18 -10.06 17.76
C THR A 236 -10.81 -10.39 17.13
N PRO A 237 -10.44 -11.68 16.99
CA PRO A 237 -9.20 -12.07 16.34
C PRO A 237 -9.24 -11.70 14.86
N ALA A 238 -8.07 -11.41 14.31
CA ALA A 238 -7.92 -11.01 12.92
C ALA A 238 -6.92 -11.89 12.17
N ILE A 239 -7.20 -12.12 10.90
CA ILE A 239 -6.30 -12.69 9.91
C ILE A 239 -6.14 -11.67 8.81
N TYR A 240 -4.92 -11.25 8.52
CA TYR A 240 -4.61 -10.35 7.40
C TYR A 240 -3.69 -11.05 6.40
N ILE A 241 -4.03 -10.98 5.11
CA ILE A 241 -3.23 -11.56 4.03
C ILE A 241 -2.91 -10.48 2.99
N GLY A 242 -1.61 -10.33 2.65
CA GLY A 242 -1.13 -9.37 1.66
C GLY A 242 0.20 -9.77 1.04
N ASP A 243 0.64 -9.12 -0.05
CA ASP A 243 1.82 -9.51 -0.81
C ASP A 243 2.93 -8.46 -0.90
N ASP A 244 2.61 -7.18 -0.72
CA ASP A 244 3.53 -6.09 -1.04
C ASP A 244 3.99 -5.24 0.16
N GLY A 245 4.81 -4.21 -0.13
CA GLY A 245 5.34 -3.30 0.88
C GLY A 245 4.27 -2.49 1.62
N THR A 246 3.10 -2.25 1.01
CA THR A 246 2.01 -1.51 1.66
C THR A 246 1.31 -2.35 2.73
N ASP A 247 1.35 -3.69 2.60
CA ASP A 247 0.81 -4.65 3.56
C ASP A 247 1.67 -4.76 4.82
N GLU A 248 2.96 -4.44 4.74
CA GLU A 248 3.84 -4.41 5.92
C GLU A 248 3.33 -3.45 7.00
N SER A 249 2.60 -2.41 6.62
CA SER A 249 1.93 -1.52 7.57
C SER A 249 0.80 -2.21 8.33
N ALA A 250 0.07 -3.12 7.66
CA ALA A 250 -0.98 -3.92 8.29
C ALA A 250 -0.38 -5.05 9.13
N PHE A 251 0.68 -5.71 8.67
CA PHE A 251 1.39 -6.73 9.46
C PHE A 251 1.92 -6.15 10.78
N ARG A 252 2.51 -4.95 10.75
CA ARG A 252 2.94 -4.25 11.97
C ARG A 252 1.78 -3.85 12.88
N ALA A 253 0.68 -3.38 12.32
CA ALA A 253 -0.49 -2.98 13.09
C ALA A 253 -1.20 -4.16 13.77
N LEU A 254 -1.00 -5.37 13.25
CA LEU A 254 -1.59 -6.63 13.70
C LEU A 254 -0.55 -7.63 14.21
N ASN A 255 0.51 -7.16 14.84
CA ASN A 255 1.65 -7.99 15.26
C ASN A 255 1.30 -9.11 16.26
N ASP A 256 0.19 -8.98 16.97
CA ASP A 256 -0.39 -9.96 17.91
C ASP A 256 -1.45 -10.87 17.27
N GLN A 257 -1.75 -10.66 16.00
CA GLN A 257 -2.75 -11.37 15.22
C GLN A 257 -2.12 -12.34 14.22
N ILE A 258 -2.92 -12.99 13.39
CA ILE A 258 -2.42 -13.83 12.30
C ILE A 258 -2.20 -12.96 11.07
N THR A 259 -0.95 -12.78 10.70
CA THR A 259 -0.54 -12.05 9.50
C THR A 259 0.18 -12.98 8.54
N ILE A 260 -0.20 -12.93 7.27
CA ILE A 260 0.24 -13.87 6.24
C ILE A 260 0.72 -13.08 5.03
N ARG A 261 1.99 -13.27 4.68
CA ARG A 261 2.56 -12.71 3.46
C ARG A 261 2.42 -13.68 2.30
N VAL A 262 2.01 -13.18 1.14
CA VAL A 262 2.09 -13.93 -0.12
C VAL A 262 3.47 -13.71 -0.74
N GLY A 263 4.21 -14.80 -0.97
CA GLY A 263 5.63 -14.77 -1.29
C GLY A 263 6.52 -14.68 -0.04
N PHE A 264 7.56 -15.51 0.02
CA PHE A 264 8.52 -15.49 1.13
C PHE A 264 9.37 -14.21 1.10
N SER A 265 9.51 -13.56 2.24
CA SER A 265 10.46 -12.47 2.47
C SER A 265 10.97 -12.54 3.92
N PRO A 266 12.28 -12.70 4.13
CA PRO A 266 12.84 -12.81 5.48
C PRO A 266 12.74 -11.50 6.29
N GLU A 267 12.52 -10.36 5.61
CA GLU A 267 12.41 -9.03 6.24
C GLU A 267 10.95 -8.65 6.56
N SER A 268 9.98 -9.50 6.18
CA SER A 268 8.57 -9.23 6.42
C SER A 268 8.22 -9.26 7.89
N GLN A 269 7.29 -8.38 8.29
CA GLN A 269 6.69 -8.36 9.64
C GLN A 269 5.52 -9.35 9.77
N ALA A 270 5.20 -10.09 8.70
CA ALA A 270 4.18 -11.13 8.76
C ALA A 270 4.64 -12.32 9.61
N LYS A 271 3.72 -12.92 10.35
CA LYS A 271 3.98 -14.12 11.15
C LYS A 271 4.17 -15.37 10.29
N TYR A 272 3.39 -15.47 9.23
CA TYR A 272 3.38 -16.58 8.29
C TYR A 272 3.58 -16.10 6.86
N TYR A 273 3.92 -17.06 5.97
CA TYR A 273 3.86 -16.84 4.54
C TYR A 273 3.14 -17.99 3.83
N VAL A 274 2.62 -17.68 2.64
CA VAL A 274 2.22 -18.63 1.60
C VAL A 274 2.98 -18.31 0.32
N ARG A 275 3.19 -19.30 -0.55
CA ARG A 275 4.05 -19.15 -1.74
C ARG A 275 3.42 -18.31 -2.84
N SER A 276 2.10 -18.32 -2.95
CA SER A 276 1.38 -17.72 -4.09
C SER A 276 -0.09 -17.47 -3.79
N PRO A 277 -0.80 -16.72 -4.64
CA PRO A 277 -2.26 -16.61 -4.59
C PRO A 277 -3.00 -17.95 -4.64
N ASP A 278 -2.43 -18.98 -5.29
CA ASP A 278 -3.04 -20.31 -5.33
C ASP A 278 -3.08 -20.94 -3.92
N GLU A 279 -2.05 -20.72 -3.09
CA GLU A 279 -2.07 -21.14 -1.68
C GLU A 279 -3.01 -20.30 -0.82
N VAL A 280 -3.25 -19.03 -1.17
CA VAL A 280 -4.33 -18.23 -0.53
C VAL A 280 -5.68 -18.87 -0.81
N LEU A 281 -5.94 -19.29 -2.04
CA LEU A 281 -7.19 -19.97 -2.37
C LEU A 281 -7.33 -21.32 -1.67
N ALA A 282 -6.23 -22.07 -1.50
CA ALA A 282 -6.19 -23.29 -0.69
C ALA A 282 -6.51 -23.00 0.78
N PHE A 283 -5.94 -21.94 1.34
CA PHE A 283 -6.26 -21.46 2.70
C PHE A 283 -7.74 -21.15 2.85
N LEU A 284 -8.32 -20.35 1.94
CA LEU A 284 -9.76 -20.02 1.98
C LEU A 284 -10.64 -21.26 1.88
N SER A 285 -10.24 -22.27 1.09
CA SER A 285 -10.93 -23.55 1.00
C SER A 285 -10.90 -24.32 2.33
N ARG A 286 -9.71 -24.41 2.93
CA ARG A 286 -9.52 -25.09 4.21
C ARG A 286 -10.27 -24.40 5.34
N LEU A 287 -10.26 -23.06 5.37
CA LEU A 287 -11.01 -22.24 6.31
C LEU A 287 -12.54 -22.49 6.18
N GLU A 288 -13.07 -22.51 4.95
CA GLU A 288 -14.49 -22.80 4.69
C GLU A 288 -14.89 -24.19 5.22
N THR A 289 -14.04 -25.20 5.00
CA THR A 289 -14.28 -26.56 5.49
C THR A 289 -14.30 -26.61 7.01
N GLN A 290 -13.35 -25.93 7.65
CA GLN A 290 -13.26 -25.88 9.10
C GLN A 290 -14.48 -25.23 9.76
N LEU A 291 -14.98 -24.14 9.17
CA LEU A 291 -16.17 -23.43 9.66
C LEU A 291 -17.50 -24.20 9.49
N LYS A 292 -17.55 -25.20 8.59
CA LYS A 292 -18.69 -26.11 8.45
C LYS A 292 -18.70 -27.21 9.50
N GLN A 293 -17.54 -27.50 10.09
CA GLN A 293 -17.37 -28.57 11.09
C GLN A 293 -17.49 -28.04 12.52
N ALA A 294 -17.40 -26.72 12.71
CA ALA A 294 -17.49 -26.02 14.00
C ALA A 294 -18.89 -25.40 14.21
#